data_24d120ca022aeff55f2c07fbcf1189a0
#
_entry.id   24d120ca022aeff55f2c07fbcf1189a0
#
_cell.length_a   1.000
_cell.length_b   1.000
_cell.length_c   1.000
_cell.angle_alpha   90.00
_cell.angle_beta   90.00
_cell.angle_gamma   90.00
#
_symmetry.space_group_name_H-M   'P 1'
#
loop_
_entity.id
_entity.type
_entity.pdbx_description
1 polymer ?
#
loop_
_entity_poly.entity_id
_entity_poly.type
_entity_poly.pdbx_seq_one_letter_code
_entity_poly.pdbx_strand_id
1 'polypeptide(L)'
;VEARAVFIQQALVEEGYRGKGSFHQKNQKLVEELQALEDRFRRRDLLAEQKVIYSFYDERVPEGIYNLTSFEQWRKSAEQENSKLLCINKDALVLRGLAEGEEAQFPESITWDGIEYELRYHFQPGHAEDGVSAIIPLALLHQLPRYFYEWLVPGMLRDKCIALIKTLPKQTRRHFVPVPDYVDKILLHVGAQDRAITEVLAEQLKRQTGISVSPEDWKAEKLDPWYCMNFVLQDDEGKTIAMARTLEQLQRDFKQQISAGLEQQASDDSISRQGILTWDFDELPQEVQLKRGKITIKAWPALRDCGKSVAIEVLDNPLAAAKVTREGQLRLAMLKGREQVKYLTKNLLQGSELALKAAAIGRREELVDALILSSFHEAIFKNTEVIRRRRDFDVAYQAGIGNVVDIAQQQAMIVASVLPQLHHHQKELRSLGLKAIYAKDDIDQQVNWLFSVKTLSTAGSENLRQYPRLVQGIQVRLEKLVSQIARDRDCIGQLMDFYEPLKSIEGQRLTYELEQAIWDFQWLLEEYRVSLFAQQLKTRVPVSEKRLKKRWLEIHDSLRRYSIDGA
;
A
#
# COMPACT_ATOMS: atom_id res chain seq x y z
N VAL A 1 21.27 -63.01 0.03
CA VAL A 1 22.02 -61.74 0.04
C VAL A 1 21.24 -60.67 -0.71
N GLU A 2 20.92 -60.82 -1.99
CA GLU A 2 20.22 -59.79 -2.80
C GLU A 2 18.85 -59.39 -2.26
N ALA A 3 17.99 -60.36 -1.87
CA ALA A 3 16.66 -60.05 -1.32
C ALA A 3 16.69 -59.24 -0.02
N ARG A 4 17.71 -59.46 0.83
CA ARG A 4 17.92 -58.67 2.06
C ARG A 4 18.35 -57.24 1.72
N ALA A 5 19.27 -57.08 0.79
CA ALA A 5 19.71 -55.75 0.36
C ALA A 5 18.55 -54.93 -0.24
N VAL A 6 17.73 -55.56 -1.09
CA VAL A 6 16.53 -54.94 -1.66
C VAL A 6 15.52 -54.57 -0.56
N PHE A 7 15.30 -55.45 0.43
CA PHE A 7 14.41 -55.19 1.54
C PHE A 7 14.89 -53.99 2.39
N ILE A 8 16.18 -53.94 2.75
CA ILE A 8 16.74 -52.81 3.49
C ILE A 8 16.58 -51.53 2.68
N GLN A 9 16.95 -51.54 1.39
CA GLN A 9 16.86 -50.36 0.55
C GLN A 9 15.42 -49.85 0.42
N GLN A 10 14.50 -50.71 -0.04
CA GLN A 10 13.13 -50.28 -0.35
C GLN A 10 12.24 -50.10 0.88
N ALA A 11 12.40 -50.93 1.91
CA ALA A 11 11.54 -50.85 3.09
C ALA A 11 12.08 -49.88 4.15
N LEU A 12 13.38 -49.87 4.44
CA LEU A 12 13.92 -49.14 5.59
C LEU A 12 14.58 -47.82 5.20
N VAL A 13 15.11 -47.72 3.98
CA VAL A 13 15.76 -46.47 3.48
C VAL A 13 14.81 -45.64 2.63
N GLU A 14 14.05 -46.24 1.70
CA GLU A 14 13.14 -45.54 0.76
C GLU A 14 11.69 -45.43 1.28
N GLU A 15 11.49 -45.48 2.61
CA GLU A 15 10.20 -45.27 3.28
C GLU A 15 9.09 -46.29 2.96
N GLY A 16 9.42 -47.44 2.39
CA GLY A 16 8.45 -48.51 2.07
C GLY A 16 7.98 -49.31 3.30
N TYR A 17 8.44 -48.99 4.52
CA TYR A 17 8.11 -49.75 5.73
C TYR A 17 6.66 -49.54 6.14
N ARG A 18 5.88 -50.64 6.20
CA ARG A 18 4.48 -50.66 6.61
C ARG A 18 4.25 -51.45 7.92
N GLY A 19 5.30 -51.63 8.72
CA GLY A 19 5.24 -52.32 9.99
C GLY A 19 4.80 -51.42 11.15
N LYS A 20 4.81 -52.03 12.36
CA LYS A 20 4.37 -51.33 13.61
C LYS A 20 5.54 -50.75 14.45
N GLY A 21 6.75 -50.73 13.92
CA GLY A 21 7.94 -50.25 14.65
C GLY A 21 8.00 -48.73 14.76
N SER A 22 8.03 -48.21 15.98
CA SER A 22 8.12 -46.76 16.21
C SER A 22 9.46 -46.13 15.80
N PHE A 23 10.50 -46.96 15.62
CA PHE A 23 11.81 -46.48 15.18
C PHE A 23 11.75 -45.80 13.80
N HIS A 24 10.92 -46.33 12.90
CA HIS A 24 10.82 -45.81 11.53
C HIS A 24 10.30 -44.36 11.55
N GLN A 25 9.21 -44.10 12.28
CA GLN A 25 8.67 -42.73 12.44
C GLN A 25 9.69 -41.79 13.06
N LYS A 26 10.48 -42.29 14.07
CA LYS A 26 11.52 -41.47 14.70
C LYS A 26 12.66 -41.15 13.74
N ASN A 27 13.10 -42.12 12.98
CA ASN A 27 14.17 -41.92 12.01
C ASN A 27 13.73 -41.07 10.83
N GLN A 28 12.51 -41.25 10.35
CA GLN A 28 11.90 -40.41 9.31
C GLN A 28 11.83 -38.95 9.78
N LYS A 29 11.30 -38.72 10.97
CA LYS A 29 11.26 -37.38 11.55
C LYS A 29 12.65 -36.75 11.67
N LEU A 30 13.65 -37.51 12.08
CA LEU A 30 15.04 -37.03 12.13
C LEU A 30 15.58 -36.63 10.75
N VAL A 31 15.31 -37.45 9.72
CA VAL A 31 15.71 -37.13 8.34
C VAL A 31 15.00 -35.89 7.85
N GLU A 32 13.69 -35.76 8.08
CA GLU A 32 12.90 -34.56 7.75
C GLU A 32 13.44 -33.30 8.46
N GLU A 33 13.79 -33.40 9.75
CA GLU A 33 14.42 -32.31 10.49
C GLU A 33 15.76 -31.86 9.89
N LEU A 34 16.60 -32.81 9.47
CA LEU A 34 17.88 -32.49 8.83
C LEU A 34 17.71 -31.95 7.41
N GLN A 35 16.74 -32.44 6.65
CA GLN A 35 16.38 -31.88 5.35
C GLN A 35 15.85 -30.43 5.48
N ALA A 36 15.02 -30.18 6.49
CA ALA A 36 14.56 -28.84 6.78
C ALA A 36 15.72 -27.89 7.13
N LEU A 37 16.76 -28.39 7.82
CA LEU A 37 17.99 -27.62 8.05
C LEU A 37 18.75 -27.35 6.74
N GLU A 38 18.88 -28.35 5.85
CA GLU A 38 19.49 -28.15 4.52
C GLU A 38 18.74 -27.09 3.70
N ASP A 39 17.43 -27.15 3.70
CA ASP A 39 16.59 -26.14 3.04
C ASP A 39 16.78 -24.76 3.66
N ARG A 40 16.79 -24.69 5.01
CA ARG A 40 16.98 -23.43 5.76
C ARG A 40 18.33 -22.78 5.45
N PHE A 41 19.41 -23.55 5.46
CA PHE A 41 20.76 -23.03 5.20
C PHE A 41 21.14 -23.00 3.72
N ARG A 42 20.22 -23.40 2.84
CA ARG A 42 20.41 -23.50 1.38
C ARG A 42 21.66 -24.32 1.01
N ARG A 43 21.81 -25.47 1.67
CA ARG A 43 22.95 -26.39 1.54
C ARG A 43 22.45 -27.81 1.29
N ARG A 44 23.29 -28.65 0.73
CA ARG A 44 23.03 -30.09 0.50
C ARG A 44 24.17 -30.96 1.03
N ASP A 45 24.88 -30.45 2.05
CA ASP A 45 26.05 -31.11 2.64
C ASP A 45 25.92 -31.32 4.17
N LEU A 46 24.72 -31.14 4.73
CA LEU A 46 24.45 -31.39 6.13
C LEU A 46 24.00 -32.80 6.42
N LEU A 47 23.14 -33.37 5.57
CA LEU A 47 22.60 -34.72 5.69
C LEU A 47 23.49 -35.73 4.97
N ALA A 48 23.79 -36.81 5.66
CA ALA A 48 24.50 -37.96 5.06
C ALA A 48 23.69 -38.57 3.93
N GLU A 49 24.39 -39.04 2.91
CA GLU A 49 23.77 -39.77 1.79
C GLU A 49 22.98 -41.00 2.27
N GLN A 50 21.96 -41.38 1.53
CA GLN A 50 21.14 -42.57 1.81
C GLN A 50 21.99 -43.85 2.03
N LYS A 51 23.19 -43.90 1.49
CA LYS A 51 24.15 -44.97 1.71
C LYS A 51 24.54 -45.14 3.18
N VAL A 52 24.60 -44.06 3.95
CA VAL A 52 24.90 -44.12 5.39
C VAL A 52 23.72 -44.73 6.15
N ILE A 53 22.49 -44.34 5.79
CA ILE A 53 21.27 -44.94 6.34
C ILE A 53 21.20 -46.43 6.01
N TYR A 54 21.53 -46.80 4.76
CA TYR A 54 21.62 -48.19 4.35
C TYR A 54 22.64 -48.99 5.20
N SER A 55 23.86 -48.46 5.35
CA SER A 55 24.91 -49.10 6.14
C SER A 55 24.50 -49.28 7.60
N PHE A 56 23.81 -48.29 8.17
CA PHE A 56 23.29 -48.37 9.55
C PHE A 56 22.35 -49.58 9.74
N TYR A 57 21.43 -49.81 8.80
CA TYR A 57 20.54 -50.96 8.86
C TYR A 57 21.23 -52.25 8.48
N ASP A 58 22.15 -52.25 7.52
CA ASP A 58 22.89 -53.40 7.06
C ASP A 58 23.75 -54.04 8.16
N GLU A 59 24.36 -53.22 9.02
CA GLU A 59 25.14 -53.67 10.18
C GLU A 59 24.27 -54.28 11.30
N ARG A 60 22.98 -53.96 11.38
CA ARG A 60 22.12 -54.32 12.51
C ARG A 60 21.09 -55.38 12.20
N VAL A 61 20.63 -55.45 10.96
CA VAL A 61 19.64 -56.45 10.52
C VAL A 61 20.34 -57.76 10.19
N PRO A 62 20.00 -58.90 10.81
CA PRO A 62 20.63 -60.19 10.53
C PRO A 62 20.47 -60.68 9.09
N GLU A 63 21.39 -61.51 8.63
CA GLU A 63 21.43 -62.03 7.24
C GLU A 63 20.18 -62.81 6.81
N GLY A 64 19.46 -63.42 7.72
CA GLY A 64 18.26 -64.24 7.42
C GLY A 64 16.98 -63.42 7.21
N ILE A 65 17.03 -62.06 7.30
CA ILE A 65 15.86 -61.20 7.23
C ILE A 65 15.77 -60.50 5.87
N TYR A 66 14.74 -60.84 5.08
CA TYR A 66 14.56 -60.38 3.71
C TYR A 66 13.11 -59.97 3.36
N ASN A 67 12.20 -59.95 4.37
CA ASN A 67 10.82 -59.47 4.21
C ASN A 67 10.26 -58.87 5.50
N LEU A 68 9.12 -58.19 5.40
CA LEU A 68 8.50 -57.51 6.51
C LEU A 68 8.12 -58.45 7.67
N THR A 69 7.65 -59.67 7.38
CA THR A 69 7.20 -60.61 8.41
C THR A 69 8.38 -61.10 9.27
N SER A 70 9.47 -61.53 8.65
CA SER A 70 10.69 -61.94 9.34
C SER A 70 11.35 -60.79 10.10
N PHE A 71 11.30 -59.59 9.51
CA PHE A 71 11.81 -58.37 10.15
C PHE A 71 11.02 -58.01 11.42
N GLU A 72 9.68 -58.05 11.36
CA GLU A 72 8.83 -57.72 12.52
C GLU A 72 8.96 -58.73 13.66
N GLN A 73 9.16 -60.02 13.33
CA GLN A 73 9.42 -61.03 14.38
C GLN A 73 10.76 -60.77 15.08
N TRP A 74 11.82 -60.58 14.33
CA TRP A 74 13.15 -60.30 14.86
C TRP A 74 13.17 -58.95 15.62
N ARG A 75 12.60 -57.90 15.04
CA ARG A 75 12.56 -56.56 15.67
C ARG A 75 11.97 -56.57 17.07
N LYS A 76 10.86 -57.29 17.28
CA LYS A 76 10.22 -57.39 18.59
C LYS A 76 11.14 -57.92 19.67
N SER A 77 11.92 -58.95 19.36
CA SER A 77 12.91 -59.52 20.29
C SER A 77 14.12 -58.59 20.45
N ALA A 78 14.62 -58.03 19.37
CA ALA A 78 15.76 -57.13 19.39
C ALA A 78 15.49 -55.82 20.15
N GLU A 79 14.29 -55.25 20.01
CA GLU A 79 13.89 -54.06 20.77
C GLU A 79 13.64 -54.33 22.26
N GLN A 80 13.33 -55.56 22.67
CA GLN A 80 13.28 -55.94 24.10
C GLN A 80 14.67 -55.89 24.75
N GLU A 81 15.71 -56.27 23.99
CA GLU A 81 17.09 -56.19 24.47
C GLU A 81 17.66 -54.77 24.39
N ASN A 82 17.40 -54.08 23.28
CA ASN A 82 17.83 -52.71 23.08
C ASN A 82 16.77 -51.91 22.32
N SER A 83 15.97 -51.15 23.04
CA SER A 83 14.86 -50.33 22.49
C SER A 83 15.30 -49.26 21.50
N LYS A 84 16.59 -48.93 21.44
CA LYS A 84 17.17 -47.90 20.52
C LYS A 84 18.00 -48.54 19.39
N LEU A 85 18.04 -49.83 19.24
CA LEU A 85 18.88 -50.56 18.28
C LEU A 85 18.68 -50.05 16.84
N LEU A 86 17.44 -49.80 16.46
CA LEU A 86 17.04 -49.32 15.11
C LEU A 86 16.82 -47.79 15.03
N CYS A 87 17.03 -47.05 16.11
CA CYS A 87 16.97 -45.59 16.09
C CYS A 87 18.33 -45.03 15.66
N ILE A 88 18.32 -44.24 14.62
CA ILE A 88 19.53 -43.57 14.12
C ILE A 88 19.87 -42.41 15.05
N ASN A 89 21.15 -42.26 15.39
CA ASN A 89 21.62 -41.09 16.13
C ASN A 89 21.81 -39.91 15.18
N LYS A 90 21.43 -38.72 15.58
CA LYS A 90 21.61 -37.48 14.83
C LYS A 90 23.06 -37.29 14.36
N ASP A 91 24.03 -37.57 15.23
CA ASP A 91 25.44 -37.41 14.92
C ASP A 91 25.94 -38.34 13.79
N ALA A 92 25.25 -39.47 13.55
CA ALA A 92 25.56 -40.37 12.46
C ALA A 92 25.06 -39.89 11.08
N LEU A 93 24.06 -39.02 11.08
CA LEU A 93 23.48 -38.44 9.86
C LEU A 93 24.01 -37.03 9.56
N VAL A 94 24.64 -36.36 10.49
CA VAL A 94 25.18 -35.01 10.27
C VAL A 94 26.61 -35.12 9.75
N LEU A 95 26.81 -34.75 8.49
CA LEU A 95 28.15 -34.71 7.88
C LEU A 95 28.98 -33.53 8.35
N ARG A 96 28.33 -32.40 8.55
CA ARG A 96 28.97 -31.14 8.98
C ARG A 96 28.07 -30.40 9.93
N GLY A 97 28.60 -30.04 11.10
CA GLY A 97 27.91 -29.16 12.04
C GLY A 97 27.76 -27.73 11.50
N LEU A 98 26.81 -26.99 12.06
CA LEU A 98 26.64 -25.59 11.77
C LEU A 98 27.81 -24.77 12.35
N ALA A 99 28.28 -23.78 11.63
CA ALA A 99 29.27 -22.85 12.13
C ALA A 99 28.64 -21.90 13.17
N GLU A 100 29.47 -21.39 14.07
CA GLU A 100 29.01 -20.42 15.08
C GLU A 100 28.43 -19.17 14.39
N GLY A 101 27.20 -18.80 14.73
CA GLY A 101 26.48 -17.66 14.15
C GLY A 101 25.74 -17.96 12.83
N GLU A 102 25.87 -19.16 12.26
CA GLU A 102 25.17 -19.53 11.01
C GLU A 102 23.64 -19.54 11.21
N GLU A 103 23.16 -19.93 12.38
CA GLU A 103 21.73 -19.91 12.72
C GLU A 103 21.12 -18.49 12.68
N ALA A 104 21.89 -17.49 13.09
CA ALA A 104 21.44 -16.09 13.06
C ALA A 104 21.30 -15.54 11.63
N GLN A 105 21.95 -16.18 10.65
CA GLN A 105 21.83 -15.80 9.24
C GLN A 105 20.49 -16.26 8.62
N PHE A 106 19.91 -17.31 9.18
CA PHE A 106 18.65 -17.90 8.71
C PHE A 106 17.70 -18.13 9.89
N PRO A 107 17.08 -17.07 10.42
CA PRO A 107 16.20 -17.15 11.59
C PRO A 107 14.93 -17.96 11.28
N GLU A 108 14.33 -18.57 12.31
CA GLU A 108 13.06 -19.30 12.20
C GLU A 108 11.84 -18.36 12.17
N SER A 109 12.04 -17.13 12.56
CA SER A 109 11.00 -16.12 12.60
C SER A 109 11.57 -14.73 12.37
N ILE A 110 10.70 -13.80 12.05
CA ILE A 110 11.01 -12.39 11.91
C ILE A 110 9.99 -11.58 12.71
N THR A 111 10.46 -10.57 13.44
CA THR A 111 9.60 -9.76 14.30
C THR A 111 9.30 -8.42 13.67
N TRP A 112 8.02 -8.05 13.63
CA TRP A 112 7.56 -6.73 13.25
C TRP A 112 6.54 -6.20 14.25
N ASP A 113 6.74 -4.98 14.73
CA ASP A 113 5.87 -4.30 15.70
C ASP A 113 5.50 -5.17 16.91
N GLY A 114 6.48 -5.97 17.40
CA GLY A 114 6.30 -6.89 18.52
C GLY A 114 5.59 -8.21 18.19
N ILE A 115 5.23 -8.43 16.93
CA ILE A 115 4.60 -9.67 16.46
C ILE A 115 5.65 -10.51 15.73
N GLU A 116 5.68 -11.77 16.06
CA GLU A 116 6.60 -12.75 15.47
C GLU A 116 5.91 -13.50 14.33
N TYR A 117 6.56 -13.53 13.15
CA TYR A 117 6.09 -14.21 11.95
C TYR A 117 7.01 -15.38 11.66
N GLU A 118 6.46 -16.59 11.60
CA GLU A 118 7.20 -17.82 11.25
C GLU A 118 7.75 -17.74 9.84
N LEU A 119 9.01 -18.17 9.67
CA LEU A 119 9.65 -18.31 8.36
C LEU A 119 9.82 -19.79 8.03
N ARG A 120 9.52 -20.14 6.79
CA ARG A 120 9.78 -21.46 6.20
C ARG A 120 10.75 -21.33 5.04
N TYR A 121 11.66 -22.26 4.96
CA TYR A 121 12.69 -22.29 3.95
C TYR A 121 12.46 -23.46 3.02
N HIS A 122 12.63 -23.24 1.74
CA HIS A 122 12.59 -24.27 0.72
C HIS A 122 13.77 -24.10 -0.23
N PHE A 123 14.55 -25.15 -0.43
CA PHE A 123 15.71 -25.11 -1.31
C PHE A 123 15.57 -26.10 -2.44
N GLN A 124 14.84 -25.73 -3.47
CA GLN A 124 14.67 -26.48 -4.70
C GLN A 124 14.64 -25.54 -5.90
N PRO A 125 15.79 -25.26 -6.52
CA PRO A 125 15.87 -24.36 -7.66
C PRO A 125 14.85 -24.68 -8.74
N GLY A 126 14.06 -23.69 -9.16
CA GLY A 126 12.98 -23.84 -10.14
C GLY A 126 11.62 -24.23 -9.58
N HIS A 127 11.51 -24.53 -8.29
CA HIS A 127 10.22 -24.75 -7.63
C HIS A 127 9.53 -23.40 -7.33
N ALA A 128 8.19 -23.40 -7.34
CA ALA A 128 7.41 -22.17 -7.08
C ALA A 128 7.66 -21.60 -5.68
N GLU A 129 7.95 -22.44 -4.70
CA GLU A 129 8.21 -22.09 -3.31
C GLU A 129 9.69 -21.90 -2.97
N ASP A 130 10.62 -22.03 -3.95
CA ASP A 130 12.05 -21.87 -3.69
C ASP A 130 12.35 -20.50 -3.05
N GLY A 131 13.08 -20.50 -1.95
CA GLY A 131 13.44 -19.32 -1.18
C GLY A 131 12.91 -19.34 0.24
N VAL A 132 12.51 -18.17 0.74
CA VAL A 132 11.97 -17.95 2.09
C VAL A 132 10.49 -17.60 2.00
N SER A 133 9.67 -18.27 2.78
CA SER A 133 8.24 -18.01 2.91
C SER A 133 7.93 -17.47 4.30
N ALA A 134 7.22 -16.35 4.38
CA ALA A 134 6.68 -15.83 5.63
C ALA A 134 5.23 -16.28 5.81
N ILE A 135 4.92 -16.83 6.99
CA ILE A 135 3.56 -17.23 7.34
C ILE A 135 2.84 -16.04 7.96
N ILE A 136 1.77 -15.60 7.31
CA ILE A 136 1.04 -14.40 7.71
C ILE A 136 -0.41 -14.77 8.05
N PRO A 137 -0.86 -14.54 9.29
CA PRO A 137 -2.27 -14.59 9.62
C PRO A 137 -3.05 -13.51 8.85
N LEU A 138 -4.21 -13.85 8.28
CA LEU A 138 -5.07 -12.92 7.54
C LEU A 138 -5.37 -11.64 8.33
N ALA A 139 -5.59 -11.77 9.62
CA ALA A 139 -5.90 -10.65 10.51
C ALA A 139 -4.76 -9.62 10.63
N LEU A 140 -3.51 -10.00 10.36
CA LEU A 140 -2.32 -9.14 10.48
C LEU A 140 -1.83 -8.59 9.14
N LEU A 141 -2.38 -9.06 8.03
CA LEU A 141 -1.89 -8.75 6.68
C LEU A 141 -1.85 -7.24 6.38
N HIS A 142 -2.80 -6.47 6.90
CA HIS A 142 -2.90 -5.01 6.68
C HIS A 142 -1.85 -4.18 7.44
N GLN A 143 -1.20 -4.76 8.49
CA GLN A 143 -0.24 -4.04 9.32
C GLN A 143 1.20 -4.12 8.80
N LEU A 144 1.43 -4.94 7.78
CA LEU A 144 2.76 -5.22 7.28
C LEU A 144 3.16 -4.22 6.20
N PRO A 145 4.24 -3.45 6.38
CA PRO A 145 4.75 -2.57 5.35
C PRO A 145 5.54 -3.35 4.31
N ARG A 146 5.46 -2.89 3.07
CA ARG A 146 6.13 -3.50 1.92
C ARG A 146 7.63 -3.69 2.13
N TYR A 147 8.32 -2.67 2.59
CA TYR A 147 9.78 -2.67 2.68
C TYR A 147 10.31 -3.69 3.70
N PHE A 148 9.51 -4.09 4.67
CA PHE A 148 9.91 -5.05 5.70
C PHE A 148 10.44 -6.36 5.12
N TYR A 149 9.78 -6.90 4.11
CA TYR A 149 10.16 -8.15 3.47
C TYR A 149 11.18 -7.98 2.32
N GLU A 150 11.40 -6.76 1.87
CA GLU A 150 12.41 -6.49 0.85
C GLU A 150 13.83 -6.83 1.33
N TRP A 151 14.06 -6.75 2.63
CA TRP A 151 15.37 -7.04 3.24
C TRP A 151 15.68 -8.54 3.38
N LEU A 152 14.70 -9.42 3.15
CA LEU A 152 14.84 -10.87 3.31
C LEU A 152 15.41 -11.27 4.68
N VAL A 153 16.24 -12.34 4.68
CA VAL A 153 17.00 -12.80 5.85
C VAL A 153 18.48 -12.46 5.69
N PRO A 154 19.24 -12.28 6.79
CA PRO A 154 20.64 -11.86 6.74
C PRO A 154 21.49 -12.71 5.80
N GLY A 155 21.32 -14.04 5.80
CA GLY A 155 22.10 -14.97 4.98
C GLY A 155 21.89 -14.82 3.46
N MET A 156 20.82 -14.19 3.02
CA MET A 156 20.52 -13.96 1.60
C MET A 156 20.66 -12.51 1.17
N LEU A 157 20.77 -11.58 2.14
CA LEU A 157 20.76 -10.13 1.89
C LEU A 157 21.90 -9.68 1.00
N ARG A 158 23.11 -10.16 1.25
CA ARG A 158 24.31 -9.80 0.48
C ARG A 158 24.14 -10.11 -1.00
N ASP A 159 23.73 -11.33 -1.32
CA ASP A 159 23.58 -11.78 -2.70
C ASP A 159 22.42 -11.06 -3.39
N LYS A 160 21.34 -10.79 -2.68
CA LYS A 160 20.23 -9.95 -3.17
C LYS A 160 20.71 -8.55 -3.53
N CYS A 161 21.48 -7.87 -2.67
CA CYS A 161 22.03 -6.54 -2.96
C CYS A 161 22.93 -6.56 -4.20
N ILE A 162 23.77 -7.58 -4.35
CA ILE A 162 24.61 -7.77 -5.54
C ILE A 162 23.75 -7.96 -6.79
N ALA A 163 22.71 -8.80 -6.69
CA ALA A 163 21.77 -9.05 -7.80
C ALA A 163 21.03 -7.76 -8.18
N LEU A 164 20.52 -6.98 -7.22
CA LEU A 164 19.86 -5.69 -7.47
C LEU A 164 20.77 -4.70 -8.21
N ILE A 165 21.99 -4.51 -7.75
CA ILE A 165 22.95 -3.60 -8.43
C ILE A 165 23.24 -4.08 -9.85
N LYS A 166 23.27 -5.40 -10.08
CA LYS A 166 23.46 -5.96 -11.42
C LYS A 166 22.28 -5.69 -12.36
N THR A 167 21.08 -5.38 -11.86
CA THR A 167 19.93 -5.00 -12.69
C THR A 167 20.03 -3.59 -13.28
N LEU A 168 20.89 -2.73 -12.72
CA LEU A 168 21.07 -1.35 -13.17
C LEU A 168 21.55 -1.27 -14.63
N PRO A 169 21.21 -0.18 -15.35
CA PRO A 169 21.72 0.07 -16.69
C PRO A 169 23.24 -0.03 -16.75
N LYS A 170 23.77 -0.56 -17.85
CA LYS A 170 25.23 -0.79 -18.01
C LYS A 170 26.06 0.49 -17.78
N GLN A 171 25.54 1.66 -18.19
CA GLN A 171 26.21 2.95 -17.99
C GLN A 171 26.34 3.31 -16.52
N THR A 172 25.32 3.10 -15.72
CA THR A 172 25.30 3.37 -14.27
C THR A 172 26.12 2.32 -13.52
N ARG A 173 25.89 1.03 -13.82
CA ARG A 173 26.53 -0.10 -13.14
C ARG A 173 28.06 -0.12 -13.23
N ARG A 174 28.67 0.36 -14.33
CA ARG A 174 30.13 0.40 -14.49
C ARG A 174 30.86 1.21 -13.41
N HIS A 175 30.17 2.10 -12.73
CA HIS A 175 30.73 2.90 -11.64
C HIS A 175 30.82 2.15 -10.31
N PHE A 176 30.20 0.97 -10.23
CA PHE A 176 30.11 0.14 -9.03
C PHE A 176 30.81 -1.22 -9.21
N VAL A 177 31.97 -1.22 -9.84
CA VAL A 177 32.77 -2.46 -10.08
C VAL A 177 34.04 -2.42 -9.23
N PRO A 178 34.35 -3.50 -8.48
CA PRO A 178 33.57 -4.76 -8.34
C PRO A 178 32.36 -4.59 -7.41
N VAL A 179 31.18 -5.06 -7.86
CA VAL A 179 29.92 -4.91 -7.13
C VAL A 179 29.97 -5.48 -5.69
N PRO A 180 30.55 -6.68 -5.45
CA PRO A 180 30.61 -7.23 -4.09
C PRO A 180 31.28 -6.29 -3.08
N ASP A 181 32.35 -5.61 -3.44
CA ASP A 181 33.10 -4.72 -2.54
C ASP A 181 32.26 -3.52 -2.09
N TYR A 182 31.43 -3.00 -2.99
CA TYR A 182 30.49 -1.92 -2.66
C TYR A 182 29.40 -2.42 -1.71
N VAL A 183 28.84 -3.60 -1.98
CA VAL A 183 27.80 -4.20 -1.14
C VAL A 183 28.35 -4.50 0.26
N ASP A 184 29.54 -5.07 0.38
CA ASP A 184 30.14 -5.39 1.68
C ASP A 184 30.33 -4.12 2.53
N LYS A 185 30.78 -3.01 1.91
CA LYS A 185 30.88 -1.71 2.59
C LYS A 185 29.52 -1.13 2.98
N ILE A 186 28.51 -1.30 2.12
CA ILE A 186 27.15 -0.82 2.41
C ILE A 186 26.58 -1.57 3.61
N LEU A 187 26.64 -2.90 3.62
CA LEU A 187 26.06 -3.73 4.67
C LEU A 187 26.69 -3.50 6.05
N LEU A 188 27.95 -3.02 6.12
CA LEU A 188 28.58 -2.59 7.38
C LEU A 188 27.92 -1.35 8.00
N HIS A 189 27.21 -0.54 7.21
CA HIS A 189 26.65 0.75 7.63
C HIS A 189 25.12 0.80 7.53
N VAL A 190 24.47 -0.31 7.13
CA VAL A 190 23.00 -0.38 7.10
C VAL A 190 22.50 -0.47 8.54
N GLY A 191 21.72 0.55 8.93
CA GLY A 191 21.03 0.61 10.21
C GLY A 191 19.65 -0.06 10.17
N ALA A 192 18.64 0.63 10.70
CA ALA A 192 17.26 0.16 10.70
C ALA A 192 16.75 -0.11 9.28
N GLN A 193 16.04 -1.23 9.10
CA GLN A 193 15.43 -1.66 7.84
C GLN A 193 14.01 -1.08 7.72
N ASP A 194 13.93 0.24 7.82
CA ASP A 194 12.68 1.02 7.87
C ASP A 194 12.31 1.70 6.54
N ARG A 195 13.07 1.39 5.48
CA ARG A 195 12.89 1.94 4.13
C ARG A 195 13.15 0.86 3.07
N ALA A 196 12.70 1.12 1.84
CA ALA A 196 12.95 0.24 0.70
C ALA A 196 14.45 -0.01 0.49
N ILE A 197 14.83 -1.27 0.24
CA ILE A 197 16.22 -1.66 0.04
C ILE A 197 16.90 -0.89 -1.09
N THR A 198 16.17 -0.60 -2.18
CA THR A 198 16.67 0.15 -3.33
C THR A 198 16.96 1.62 -3.00
N GLU A 199 16.18 2.23 -2.11
CA GLU A 199 16.45 3.60 -1.63
C GLU A 199 17.74 3.66 -0.82
N VAL A 200 17.91 2.71 0.10
CA VAL A 200 19.12 2.64 0.94
C VAL A 200 20.34 2.35 0.09
N LEU A 201 20.26 1.42 -0.87
CA LEU A 201 21.35 1.13 -1.80
C LEU A 201 21.69 2.36 -2.65
N ALA A 202 20.72 3.08 -3.20
CA ALA A 202 20.95 4.29 -3.99
C ALA A 202 21.65 5.39 -3.18
N GLU A 203 21.21 5.62 -1.94
CA GLU A 203 21.82 6.59 -1.04
C GLU A 203 23.27 6.24 -0.71
N GLN A 204 23.53 4.99 -0.36
CA GLN A 204 24.89 4.53 0.01
C GLN A 204 25.84 4.50 -1.19
N LEU A 205 25.38 4.09 -2.37
CA LEU A 205 26.16 4.15 -3.60
C LEU A 205 26.51 5.60 -3.96
N LYS A 206 25.56 6.53 -3.81
CA LYS A 206 25.80 7.95 -4.02
C LYS A 206 26.84 8.51 -3.03
N ARG A 207 26.79 8.12 -1.75
CA ARG A 207 27.78 8.51 -0.74
C ARG A 207 29.20 8.04 -1.09
N GLN A 208 29.32 6.82 -1.62
CA GLN A 208 30.63 6.24 -1.94
C GLN A 208 31.21 6.75 -3.27
N THR A 209 30.39 7.08 -4.25
CA THR A 209 30.84 7.35 -5.63
C THR A 209 30.44 8.72 -6.17
N GLY A 210 29.51 9.42 -5.52
CA GLY A 210 28.90 10.64 -6.05
C GLY A 210 27.84 10.41 -7.15
N ILE A 211 27.64 9.16 -7.61
CA ILE A 211 26.71 8.82 -8.69
C ILE A 211 25.32 8.58 -8.13
N SER A 212 24.33 9.33 -8.63
CA SER A 212 22.93 9.13 -8.28
C SER A 212 22.31 8.02 -9.13
N VAL A 213 21.54 7.15 -8.51
CA VAL A 213 20.74 6.09 -9.16
C VAL A 213 19.29 6.49 -9.06
N SER A 214 18.59 6.56 -10.20
CA SER A 214 17.16 6.85 -10.24
C SER A 214 16.32 5.62 -9.84
N PRO A 215 15.14 5.81 -9.22
CA PRO A 215 14.26 4.69 -8.87
C PRO A 215 13.89 3.81 -10.08
N GLU A 216 13.73 4.40 -11.26
CA GLU A 216 13.38 3.70 -12.51
C GLU A 216 14.53 2.84 -13.06
N ASP A 217 15.76 3.06 -12.60
CA ASP A 217 16.93 2.28 -13.03
C ASP A 217 16.95 0.88 -12.40
N TRP A 218 16.29 0.70 -11.26
CA TRP A 218 16.17 -0.58 -10.59
C TRP A 218 15.12 -1.47 -11.28
N LYS A 219 15.55 -2.63 -11.74
CA LYS A 219 14.69 -3.62 -12.40
C LYS A 219 14.50 -4.82 -11.50
N ALA A 220 13.84 -4.61 -10.36
CA ALA A 220 13.60 -5.65 -9.35
C ALA A 220 12.81 -6.85 -9.93
N GLU A 221 12.00 -6.64 -10.95
CA GLU A 221 11.27 -7.69 -11.68
C GLU A 221 12.19 -8.69 -12.43
N LYS A 222 13.49 -8.37 -12.57
CA LYS A 222 14.51 -9.26 -13.17
C LYS A 222 15.25 -10.11 -12.15
N LEU A 223 14.95 -9.94 -10.87
CA LEU A 223 15.54 -10.79 -9.84
C LEU A 223 14.99 -12.22 -9.95
N ASP A 224 15.85 -13.17 -9.64
CA ASP A 224 15.38 -14.55 -9.48
C ASP A 224 14.36 -14.64 -8.33
N PRO A 225 13.30 -15.46 -8.46
CA PRO A 225 12.20 -15.51 -7.51
C PRO A 225 12.62 -15.75 -6.06
N TRP A 226 13.69 -16.52 -5.80
CA TRP A 226 14.16 -16.78 -4.43
C TRP A 226 14.75 -15.56 -3.71
N TYR A 227 15.04 -14.45 -4.42
CA TYR A 227 15.40 -13.17 -3.80
C TYR A 227 14.19 -12.36 -3.36
N CYS A 228 12.97 -12.83 -3.64
CA CYS A 228 11.73 -12.25 -3.17
C CYS A 228 11.10 -13.17 -2.14
N MET A 229 10.70 -12.62 -0.98
CA MET A 229 9.95 -13.38 0.02
C MET A 229 8.67 -13.92 -0.59
N ASN A 230 8.33 -15.16 -0.30
CA ASN A 230 7.02 -15.72 -0.58
C ASN A 230 6.13 -15.53 0.65
N PHE A 231 4.86 -15.20 0.46
CA PHE A 231 3.89 -14.96 1.53
C PHE A 231 2.85 -16.06 1.52
N VAL A 232 2.72 -16.75 2.64
CA VAL A 232 1.73 -17.80 2.85
C VAL A 232 0.67 -17.26 3.80
N LEU A 233 -0.50 -16.91 3.26
CA LEU A 233 -1.60 -16.37 4.04
C LEU A 233 -2.40 -17.51 4.68
N GLN A 234 -2.63 -17.40 5.98
CA GLN A 234 -3.38 -18.38 6.75
C GLN A 234 -4.61 -17.77 7.40
N ASP A 235 -5.68 -18.57 7.50
CA ASP A 235 -6.87 -18.24 8.29
C ASP A 235 -6.62 -18.48 9.79
N ASP A 236 -7.65 -18.25 10.61
CA ASP A 236 -7.58 -18.41 12.07
C ASP A 236 -7.38 -19.86 12.52
N GLU A 237 -7.65 -20.83 11.66
CA GLU A 237 -7.44 -22.26 11.90
C GLU A 237 -6.03 -22.71 11.50
N GLY A 238 -5.22 -21.80 10.93
CA GLY A 238 -3.86 -22.08 10.43
C GLY A 238 -3.84 -22.73 9.05
N LYS A 239 -4.97 -22.76 8.34
CA LYS A 239 -5.06 -23.29 6.98
C LYS A 239 -4.60 -22.25 5.98
N THR A 240 -3.75 -22.65 5.04
CA THR A 240 -3.32 -21.78 3.94
C THR A 240 -4.49 -21.47 3.00
N ILE A 241 -4.75 -20.18 2.80
CA ILE A 241 -5.83 -19.66 1.95
C ILE A 241 -5.30 -19.01 0.67
N ALA A 242 -4.06 -18.50 0.69
CA ALA A 242 -3.43 -17.93 -0.50
C ALA A 242 -1.90 -17.95 -0.36
N MET A 243 -1.23 -17.82 -1.50
CA MET A 243 0.22 -17.63 -1.59
C MET A 243 0.53 -16.60 -2.67
N ALA A 244 1.49 -15.71 -2.41
CA ALA A 244 1.97 -14.74 -3.40
C ALA A 244 3.40 -14.30 -3.10
N ARG A 245 4.08 -13.73 -4.10
CA ARG A 245 5.42 -13.12 -3.93
C ARG A 245 5.39 -11.61 -3.74
N THR A 246 4.21 -11.02 -3.76
CA THR A 246 4.00 -9.60 -3.49
C THR A 246 2.94 -9.44 -2.41
N LEU A 247 3.29 -8.71 -1.36
CA LEU A 247 2.40 -8.44 -0.24
C LEU A 247 1.19 -7.61 -0.68
N GLU A 248 1.40 -6.67 -1.58
CA GLU A 248 0.38 -5.78 -2.12
C GLU A 248 -0.71 -6.53 -2.89
N GLN A 249 -0.35 -7.63 -3.55
CA GLN A 249 -1.35 -8.49 -4.20
C GLN A 249 -2.30 -9.09 -3.16
N LEU A 250 -1.75 -9.71 -2.10
CA LEU A 250 -2.58 -10.28 -1.03
C LEU A 250 -3.42 -9.22 -0.32
N GLN A 251 -2.82 -8.06 -0.01
CA GLN A 251 -3.55 -6.96 0.63
C GLN A 251 -4.71 -6.46 -0.22
N ARG A 252 -4.57 -6.39 -1.55
CA ARG A 252 -5.67 -6.04 -2.45
C ARG A 252 -6.73 -7.13 -2.54
N ASP A 253 -6.31 -8.39 -2.73
CA ASP A 253 -7.21 -9.51 -2.97
C ASP A 253 -8.07 -9.83 -1.73
N PHE A 254 -7.50 -9.64 -0.53
CA PHE A 254 -8.17 -9.94 0.74
C PHE A 254 -8.68 -8.71 1.51
N LYS A 255 -8.63 -7.52 0.91
CA LYS A 255 -9.04 -6.25 1.52
C LYS A 255 -10.43 -6.30 2.16
N GLN A 256 -11.42 -6.83 1.44
CA GLN A 256 -12.80 -6.91 1.93
C GLN A 256 -12.92 -7.85 3.15
N GLN A 257 -12.19 -8.96 3.14
CA GLN A 257 -12.22 -9.93 4.24
C GLN A 257 -11.55 -9.36 5.50
N ILE A 258 -10.46 -8.61 5.33
CA ILE A 258 -9.78 -7.91 6.42
C ILE A 258 -10.73 -6.87 7.04
N SER A 259 -11.32 -6.00 6.21
CA SER A 259 -12.25 -4.96 6.69
C SER A 259 -13.46 -5.56 7.40
N ALA A 260 -14.09 -6.58 6.83
CA ALA A 260 -15.22 -7.28 7.46
C ALA A 260 -14.85 -7.92 8.80
N GLY A 261 -13.65 -8.51 8.88
CA GLY A 261 -13.15 -9.09 10.14
C GLY A 261 -12.91 -8.05 11.23
N LEU A 262 -12.38 -6.88 10.88
CA LEU A 262 -12.19 -5.76 11.81
C LEU A 262 -13.53 -5.16 12.26
N GLU A 263 -14.48 -4.96 11.34
CA GLU A 263 -15.82 -4.45 11.67
C GLU A 263 -16.58 -5.40 12.62
N GLN A 264 -16.51 -6.70 12.38
CA GLN A 264 -17.14 -7.70 13.26
C GLN A 264 -16.53 -7.63 14.67
N GLN A 265 -15.21 -7.63 14.78
CA GLN A 265 -14.52 -7.57 16.07
C GLN A 265 -14.79 -6.25 16.80
N ALA A 266 -14.79 -5.13 16.08
CA ALA A 266 -15.09 -3.81 16.64
C ALA A 266 -16.54 -3.70 17.15
N SER A 267 -17.47 -4.43 16.53
CA SER A 267 -18.86 -4.52 16.98
C SER A 267 -18.97 -5.37 18.25
N ASP A 268 -18.26 -6.49 18.31
CA ASP A 268 -18.20 -7.36 19.48
C ASP A 268 -17.59 -6.64 20.71
N ASP A 269 -16.58 -5.78 20.48
CA ASP A 269 -15.94 -4.97 21.51
C ASP A 269 -16.69 -3.64 21.82
N SER A 270 -17.87 -3.42 21.24
CA SER A 270 -18.72 -2.22 21.40
C SER A 270 -18.04 -0.88 21.04
N ILE A 271 -17.03 -0.93 20.17
CA ILE A 271 -16.30 0.26 19.71
C ILE A 271 -17.08 0.96 18.57
N SER A 272 -17.69 0.19 17.70
CA SER A 272 -18.46 0.69 16.56
C SER A 272 -19.82 1.24 17.01
N ARG A 273 -20.21 2.42 16.51
CA ARG A 273 -21.50 3.07 16.79
C ARG A 273 -22.05 3.70 15.52
N GLN A 274 -23.35 3.62 15.34
CA GLN A 274 -24.06 4.23 14.21
C GLN A 274 -25.08 5.28 14.68
N GLY A 275 -25.52 6.13 13.76
CA GLY A 275 -26.58 7.08 14.00
C GLY A 275 -26.22 8.25 14.91
N ILE A 276 -24.94 8.61 15.01
CA ILE A 276 -24.44 9.71 15.83
C ILE A 276 -24.84 11.03 15.19
N LEU A 277 -25.58 11.88 15.93
CA LEU A 277 -26.00 13.20 15.47
C LEU A 277 -25.24 14.35 16.15
N THR A 278 -24.62 14.07 17.26
CA THR A 278 -23.82 15.01 18.06
C THR A 278 -22.58 14.30 18.60
N TRP A 279 -21.54 15.04 18.94
CA TRP A 279 -20.36 14.47 19.60
C TRP A 279 -20.69 14.16 21.07
N ASP A 280 -21.24 12.98 21.34
CA ASP A 280 -21.77 12.55 22.64
C ASP A 280 -20.85 11.59 23.43
N PHE A 281 -19.59 11.49 22.99
CA PHE A 281 -18.51 10.73 23.65
C PHE A 281 -17.34 11.67 23.98
N ASP A 282 -16.49 11.29 24.94
CA ASP A 282 -15.42 12.19 25.41
C ASP A 282 -14.27 12.27 24.41
N GLU A 283 -13.75 11.12 23.97
CA GLU A 283 -12.60 11.03 23.08
C GLU A 283 -12.78 9.90 22.05
N LEU A 284 -12.34 10.16 20.80
CA LEU A 284 -12.15 9.14 19.79
C LEU A 284 -10.69 8.66 19.89
N PRO A 285 -10.41 7.43 20.34
CA PRO A 285 -9.06 6.92 20.45
C PRO A 285 -8.30 7.02 19.13
N GLN A 286 -7.01 7.28 19.20
CA GLN A 286 -6.17 7.27 18.00
C GLN A 286 -5.97 5.86 17.47
N GLU A 287 -5.79 4.90 18.37
CA GLU A 287 -5.57 3.48 18.08
C GLU A 287 -6.32 2.66 19.14
N VAL A 288 -6.81 1.51 18.74
CA VAL A 288 -7.38 0.50 19.63
C VAL A 288 -6.74 -0.85 19.34
N GLN A 289 -6.69 -1.70 20.37
CA GLN A 289 -6.18 -3.06 20.27
C GLN A 289 -7.35 -4.03 20.33
N LEU A 290 -7.61 -4.73 19.23
CA LEU A 290 -8.63 -5.75 19.13
C LEU A 290 -8.01 -7.13 19.37
N LYS A 291 -8.63 -7.96 20.17
CA LYS A 291 -8.15 -9.33 20.47
C LYS A 291 -8.87 -10.33 19.58
N ARG A 292 -8.14 -11.09 18.77
CA ARG A 292 -8.65 -12.19 17.97
C ARG A 292 -7.91 -13.48 18.32
N GLY A 293 -8.52 -14.28 19.19
CA GLY A 293 -7.86 -15.46 19.76
C GLY A 293 -6.60 -15.09 20.55
N LYS A 294 -5.44 -15.56 20.09
CA LYS A 294 -4.13 -15.25 20.69
C LYS A 294 -3.45 -14.01 20.08
N ILE A 295 -4.03 -13.43 19.04
CA ILE A 295 -3.43 -12.33 18.28
C ILE A 295 -4.06 -11.01 18.75
N THR A 296 -3.24 -9.99 18.92
CA THR A 296 -3.67 -8.61 19.16
C THR A 296 -3.49 -7.82 17.85
N ILE A 297 -4.58 -7.22 17.38
CA ILE A 297 -4.63 -6.48 16.12
C ILE A 297 -4.76 -5.00 16.45
N LYS A 298 -3.91 -4.16 15.86
CA LYS A 298 -4.06 -2.71 15.92
C LYS A 298 -5.10 -2.26 14.91
N ALA A 299 -5.97 -1.35 15.32
CA ALA A 299 -6.99 -0.78 14.45
C ALA A 299 -7.26 0.67 14.85
N TRP A 300 -7.80 1.46 13.90
CA TRP A 300 -7.91 2.90 14.05
C TRP A 300 -9.36 3.36 13.94
N PRO A 301 -9.97 3.77 15.07
CA PRO A 301 -11.31 4.34 15.08
C PRO A 301 -11.39 5.62 14.24
N ALA A 302 -12.46 5.73 13.46
CA ALA A 302 -12.73 6.85 12.56
C ALA A 302 -14.19 7.29 12.63
N LEU A 303 -14.44 8.56 12.33
CA LEU A 303 -15.79 9.14 12.18
C LEU A 303 -16.17 9.12 10.70
N ARG A 304 -17.08 8.23 10.29
CA ARG A 304 -17.58 8.17 8.92
C ARG A 304 -18.78 9.07 8.72
N ASP A 305 -18.74 9.87 7.67
CA ASP A 305 -19.90 10.62 7.18
C ASP A 305 -20.93 9.66 6.54
N CYS A 306 -22.12 9.58 7.11
CA CYS A 306 -23.26 8.81 6.60
C CYS A 306 -24.36 9.73 6.03
N GLY A 307 -24.06 10.98 5.72
CA GLY A 307 -24.98 11.99 5.18
C GLY A 307 -25.94 12.57 6.24
N LYS A 308 -26.79 11.76 6.82
CA LYS A 308 -27.77 12.18 7.83
C LYS A 308 -27.30 11.96 9.27
N SER A 309 -26.24 11.26 9.47
CA SER A 309 -25.60 10.95 10.74
C SER A 309 -24.11 10.69 10.52
N VAL A 310 -23.39 10.43 11.60
CA VAL A 310 -22.01 9.94 11.58
C VAL A 310 -21.97 8.58 12.27
N ALA A 311 -21.05 7.73 11.84
CA ALA A 311 -20.77 6.47 12.50
C ALA A 311 -19.32 6.43 13.03
N ILE A 312 -19.08 5.74 14.14
CA ILE A 312 -17.74 5.31 14.54
C ILE A 312 -17.55 3.93 13.93
N GLU A 313 -16.53 3.81 13.11
CA GLU A 313 -16.07 2.53 12.55
C GLU A 313 -14.58 2.36 12.84
N VAL A 314 -14.08 1.16 12.63
CA VAL A 314 -12.67 0.84 12.86
C VAL A 314 -12.03 0.48 11.53
N LEU A 315 -10.92 1.15 11.21
CA LEU A 315 -10.21 0.96 9.95
C LEU A 315 -8.86 0.26 10.17
N ASP A 316 -8.33 -0.28 9.09
CA ASP A 316 -7.09 -1.03 9.00
C ASP A 316 -5.84 -0.15 8.81
N ASN A 317 -6.02 1.17 8.63
CA ASN A 317 -4.95 2.09 8.32
C ASN A 317 -5.13 3.46 9.02
N PRO A 318 -4.11 3.99 9.72
CA PRO A 318 -4.20 5.25 10.45
C PRO A 318 -4.45 6.47 9.57
N LEU A 319 -3.87 6.48 8.36
CA LEU A 319 -4.01 7.60 7.43
C LEU A 319 -5.41 7.63 6.82
N ALA A 320 -5.96 6.45 6.50
CA ALA A 320 -7.36 6.32 6.08
C ALA A 320 -8.32 6.75 7.21
N ALA A 321 -8.06 6.35 8.45
CA ALA A 321 -8.85 6.73 9.60
C ALA A 321 -8.83 8.24 9.86
N ALA A 322 -7.68 8.88 9.72
CA ALA A 322 -7.56 10.33 9.85
C ALA A 322 -8.38 11.07 8.79
N LYS A 323 -8.33 10.64 7.53
CA LYS A 323 -9.10 11.22 6.43
C LYS A 323 -10.61 11.08 6.67
N VAL A 324 -11.07 9.86 6.92
CA VAL A 324 -12.50 9.57 7.17
C VAL A 324 -13.01 10.35 8.39
N THR A 325 -12.16 10.51 9.41
CA THR A 325 -12.52 11.32 10.60
C THR A 325 -12.71 12.80 10.27
N ARG A 326 -11.88 13.38 9.38
CA ARG A 326 -12.08 14.80 8.95
C ARG A 326 -13.44 14.99 8.28
N GLU A 327 -13.84 14.05 7.42
CA GLU A 327 -15.15 14.09 6.75
C GLU A 327 -16.30 13.97 7.76
N GLY A 328 -16.20 13.03 8.71
CA GLY A 328 -17.19 12.86 9.78
C GLY A 328 -17.29 14.06 10.73
N GLN A 329 -16.17 14.69 11.07
CA GLN A 329 -16.15 15.92 11.88
C GLN A 329 -16.89 17.07 11.18
N LEU A 330 -16.66 17.23 9.89
CA LEU A 330 -17.36 18.23 9.08
C LEU A 330 -18.86 17.95 9.07
N ARG A 331 -19.27 16.68 8.90
CA ARG A 331 -20.69 16.29 8.99
C ARG A 331 -21.28 16.59 10.36
N LEU A 332 -20.58 16.26 11.47
CA LEU A 332 -21.06 16.60 12.82
C LEU A 332 -21.23 18.10 13.03
N ALA A 333 -20.32 18.93 12.52
CA ALA A 333 -20.44 20.37 12.58
C ALA A 333 -21.69 20.87 11.82
N MET A 334 -21.97 20.30 10.63
CA MET A 334 -23.16 20.63 9.85
C MET A 334 -24.45 20.16 10.55
N LEU A 335 -24.47 19.00 11.17
CA LEU A 335 -25.60 18.50 11.95
C LEU A 335 -25.88 19.37 13.17
N LYS A 336 -24.83 19.84 13.85
CA LYS A 336 -24.94 20.79 14.95
C LYS A 336 -25.40 22.18 14.47
N GLY A 337 -24.92 22.63 13.29
CA GLY A 337 -25.27 23.89 12.63
C GLY A 337 -26.45 23.78 11.66
N ARG A 338 -27.42 22.90 11.90
CA ARG A 338 -28.54 22.62 10.97
C ARG A 338 -29.37 23.85 10.61
N GLU A 339 -29.48 24.87 11.49
CA GLU A 339 -30.22 26.11 11.19
C GLU A 339 -29.47 26.92 10.12
N GLN A 340 -28.14 27.02 10.21
CA GLN A 340 -27.30 27.68 9.20
C GLN A 340 -27.39 26.90 7.88
N VAL A 341 -27.32 25.55 7.90
CA VAL A 341 -27.48 24.73 6.71
C VAL A 341 -28.82 24.98 6.02
N LYS A 342 -29.95 24.95 6.75
CA LYS A 342 -31.27 25.24 6.21
C LYS A 342 -31.37 26.63 5.61
N TYR A 343 -30.82 27.63 6.32
CA TYR A 343 -30.80 28.99 5.83
C TYR A 343 -30.03 29.11 4.52
N LEU A 344 -28.84 28.54 4.45
CA LEU A 344 -27.98 28.57 3.26
C LEU A 344 -28.58 27.79 2.09
N THR A 345 -29.12 26.61 2.32
CA THR A 345 -29.79 25.80 1.26
C THR A 345 -30.96 26.59 0.63
N LYS A 346 -31.68 27.34 1.44
CA LYS A 346 -32.79 28.16 0.95
C LYS A 346 -32.32 29.43 0.23
N ASN A 347 -31.23 30.06 0.66
CA ASN A 347 -30.88 31.41 0.25
C ASN A 347 -29.69 31.54 -0.72
N LEU A 348 -28.86 30.47 -0.91
CA LEU A 348 -27.74 30.54 -1.84
C LEU A 348 -28.19 30.29 -3.28
N LEU A 349 -27.55 30.99 -4.22
CA LEU A 349 -27.73 30.86 -5.68
C LEU A 349 -29.21 30.86 -6.12
N GLN A 350 -29.98 31.79 -5.56
CA GLN A 350 -31.42 31.92 -5.87
C GLN A 350 -31.67 32.65 -7.20
N GLY A 351 -32.84 32.37 -7.79
CA GLY A 351 -33.34 32.98 -9.03
C GLY A 351 -33.37 32.00 -10.20
N SER A 352 -34.46 32.02 -10.95
CA SER A 352 -34.66 31.13 -12.11
C SER A 352 -33.62 31.33 -13.20
N GLU A 353 -33.13 32.55 -13.40
CA GLU A 353 -32.09 32.88 -14.37
C GLU A 353 -30.73 32.25 -13.99
N LEU A 354 -30.37 32.34 -12.69
CA LEU A 354 -29.16 31.74 -12.15
C LEU A 354 -29.21 30.19 -12.20
N ALA A 355 -30.37 29.63 -11.88
CA ALA A 355 -30.59 28.19 -11.97
C ALA A 355 -30.45 27.68 -13.41
N LEU A 356 -30.99 28.42 -14.40
CA LEU A 356 -30.83 28.09 -15.82
C LEU A 356 -29.36 28.14 -16.27
N LYS A 357 -28.61 29.14 -15.83
CA LYS A 357 -27.17 29.28 -16.15
C LYS A 357 -26.33 28.22 -15.42
N ALA A 358 -26.70 27.87 -14.20
CA ALA A 358 -26.06 26.80 -13.43
C ALA A 358 -26.24 25.42 -14.05
N ALA A 359 -27.37 25.19 -14.76
CA ALA A 359 -27.63 23.91 -15.44
C ALA A 359 -26.55 23.51 -16.46
N ALA A 360 -25.72 24.46 -16.88
CA ALA A 360 -24.59 24.23 -17.76
C ALA A 360 -23.40 23.50 -17.07
N ILE A 361 -23.30 23.57 -15.75
CA ILE A 361 -22.17 23.05 -14.96
C ILE A 361 -22.59 22.04 -13.87
N GLY A 362 -23.87 21.87 -13.62
CA GLY A 362 -24.41 20.95 -12.62
C GLY A 362 -25.78 21.34 -12.11
N ARG A 363 -26.30 20.59 -11.21
CA ARG A 363 -27.57 20.95 -10.53
C ARG A 363 -27.29 21.99 -9.44
N ARG A 364 -28.19 22.97 -9.34
CA ARG A 364 -28.08 24.02 -8.31
C ARG A 364 -27.89 23.45 -6.89
N GLU A 365 -28.60 22.40 -6.58
CA GLU A 365 -28.55 21.72 -5.28
C GLU A 365 -27.13 21.23 -4.97
N GLU A 366 -26.46 20.61 -5.95
CA GLU A 366 -25.08 20.12 -5.80
C GLU A 366 -24.09 21.25 -5.57
N LEU A 367 -24.24 22.37 -6.28
CA LEU A 367 -23.40 23.56 -6.10
C LEU A 367 -23.60 24.18 -4.71
N VAL A 368 -24.86 24.28 -4.26
CA VAL A 368 -25.20 24.80 -2.94
C VAL A 368 -24.61 23.92 -1.83
N ASP A 369 -24.79 22.60 -1.94
CA ASP A 369 -24.24 21.65 -0.97
C ASP A 369 -22.71 21.73 -0.90
N ALA A 370 -22.03 21.85 -2.05
CA ALA A 370 -20.59 22.01 -2.09
C ALA A 370 -20.11 23.31 -1.41
N LEU A 371 -20.81 24.42 -1.64
CA LEU A 371 -20.49 25.70 -1.01
C LEU A 371 -20.76 25.69 0.51
N ILE A 372 -21.80 25.01 0.97
CA ILE A 372 -22.06 24.81 2.40
C ILE A 372 -20.92 23.99 3.03
N LEU A 373 -20.52 22.87 2.40
CA LEU A 373 -19.37 22.06 2.86
C LEU A 373 -18.10 22.91 2.94
N SER A 374 -17.80 23.68 1.87
CA SER A 374 -16.64 24.57 1.82
C SER A 374 -16.64 25.61 2.94
N SER A 375 -17.78 26.26 3.20
CA SER A 375 -17.90 27.29 4.23
C SER A 375 -17.73 26.75 5.64
N PHE A 376 -18.32 25.59 5.95
CA PHE A 376 -18.10 24.93 7.24
C PHE A 376 -16.66 24.50 7.43
N HIS A 377 -16.04 23.91 6.39
CA HIS A 377 -14.64 23.53 6.43
C HIS A 377 -13.74 24.75 6.66
N GLU A 378 -13.92 25.82 5.87
CA GLU A 378 -13.10 27.02 5.96
C GLU A 378 -13.26 27.75 7.31
N ALA A 379 -14.49 27.83 7.81
CA ALA A 379 -14.78 28.54 9.05
C ALA A 379 -14.29 27.82 10.30
N ILE A 380 -14.37 26.47 10.32
CA ILE A 380 -14.20 25.68 11.54
C ILE A 380 -12.90 24.88 11.52
N PHE A 381 -12.51 24.29 10.35
CA PHE A 381 -11.45 23.27 10.28
C PHE A 381 -10.23 23.65 9.43
N LYS A 382 -10.18 24.83 8.79
CA LYS A 382 -9.13 25.20 7.83
C LYS A 382 -7.69 24.98 8.34
N ASN A 383 -7.44 25.23 9.62
CA ASN A 383 -6.11 25.17 10.24
C ASN A 383 -6.07 24.21 11.42
N THR A 384 -6.99 23.24 11.46
CA THR A 384 -7.05 22.28 12.56
C THR A 384 -6.55 20.90 12.12
N GLU A 385 -5.79 20.27 13.00
CA GLU A 385 -5.52 18.84 12.90
C GLU A 385 -6.79 18.02 13.14
N VAL A 386 -6.71 16.70 12.96
CA VAL A 386 -7.83 15.80 13.29
C VAL A 386 -8.17 15.93 14.76
N ILE A 387 -9.37 16.43 15.04
CA ILE A 387 -9.87 16.57 16.40
C ILE A 387 -10.33 15.21 16.91
N ARG A 388 -9.95 14.86 18.14
CA ARG A 388 -10.31 13.57 18.74
C ARG A 388 -11.10 13.74 20.05
N ARG A 389 -11.14 14.94 20.61
CA ARG A 389 -11.83 15.22 21.88
C ARG A 389 -13.04 16.13 21.67
N ARG A 390 -14.12 15.81 22.36
CA ARG A 390 -15.34 16.60 22.35
C ARG A 390 -15.09 18.10 22.65
N ARG A 391 -14.30 18.38 23.69
CA ARG A 391 -13.99 19.76 24.08
C ARG A 391 -13.37 20.56 22.95
N ASP A 392 -12.40 19.97 22.25
CA ASP A 392 -11.67 20.64 21.17
C ASP A 392 -12.58 20.88 19.97
N PHE A 393 -13.48 19.92 19.68
CA PHE A 393 -14.52 20.09 18.65
C PHE A 393 -15.48 21.22 19.00
N ASP A 394 -15.95 21.30 20.24
CA ASP A 394 -16.84 22.38 20.69
C ASP A 394 -16.16 23.73 20.62
N VAL A 395 -14.90 23.83 21.00
CA VAL A 395 -14.10 25.07 20.90
C VAL A 395 -13.97 25.53 19.43
N ALA A 396 -13.55 24.60 18.53
CA ALA A 396 -13.43 24.91 17.10
C ALA A 396 -14.78 25.34 16.49
N TYR A 397 -15.83 24.61 16.81
CA TYR A 397 -17.19 24.92 16.35
C TYR A 397 -17.65 26.32 16.79
N GLN A 398 -17.52 26.64 18.07
CA GLN A 398 -17.94 27.95 18.59
C GLN A 398 -17.13 29.11 17.98
N ALA A 399 -15.84 28.90 17.74
CA ALA A 399 -14.98 29.91 17.12
C ALA A 399 -15.36 30.19 15.65
N GLY A 400 -15.83 29.17 14.91
CA GLY A 400 -16.06 29.28 13.47
C GLY A 400 -17.52 29.48 13.04
N ILE A 401 -18.51 28.99 13.79
CA ILE A 401 -19.92 28.93 13.35
C ILE A 401 -20.50 30.29 12.97
N GLY A 402 -20.09 31.36 13.64
CA GLY A 402 -20.54 32.73 13.35
C GLY A 402 -20.17 33.22 11.95
N ASN A 403 -19.09 32.70 11.36
CA ASN A 403 -18.56 33.13 10.06
C ASN A 403 -19.09 32.32 8.89
N VAL A 404 -19.72 31.16 9.15
CA VAL A 404 -20.13 30.20 8.11
C VAL A 404 -21.04 30.84 7.06
N VAL A 405 -22.04 31.62 7.49
CA VAL A 405 -23.02 32.26 6.60
C VAL A 405 -22.36 33.27 5.68
N ASP A 406 -21.52 34.12 6.23
CA ASP A 406 -20.84 35.19 5.47
C ASP A 406 -19.85 34.57 4.44
N ILE A 407 -19.09 33.55 4.83
CA ILE A 407 -18.19 32.82 3.93
C ILE A 407 -18.99 32.17 2.79
N ALA A 408 -20.07 31.47 3.10
CA ALA A 408 -20.91 30.83 2.10
C ALA A 408 -21.51 31.81 1.10
N GLN A 409 -21.99 32.98 1.58
CA GLN A 409 -22.54 34.03 0.73
C GLN A 409 -21.47 34.66 -0.17
N GLN A 410 -20.28 34.93 0.35
CA GLN A 410 -19.15 35.44 -0.45
C GLN A 410 -18.74 34.44 -1.54
N GLN A 411 -18.61 33.13 -1.20
CA GLN A 411 -18.30 32.08 -2.15
C GLN A 411 -19.39 31.96 -3.23
N ALA A 412 -20.68 32.00 -2.84
CA ALA A 412 -21.80 31.93 -3.76
C ALA A 412 -21.85 33.16 -4.71
N MET A 413 -21.52 34.36 -4.23
CA MET A 413 -21.43 35.55 -5.10
C MET A 413 -20.35 35.40 -6.18
N ILE A 414 -19.19 34.85 -5.82
CA ILE A 414 -18.13 34.59 -6.78
C ILE A 414 -18.59 33.57 -7.84
N VAL A 415 -19.17 32.46 -7.44
CA VAL A 415 -19.70 31.44 -8.37
C VAL A 415 -20.78 32.04 -9.25
N ALA A 416 -21.75 32.79 -8.67
CA ALA A 416 -22.80 33.45 -9.43
C ALA A 416 -22.28 34.43 -10.49
N SER A 417 -21.20 35.13 -10.20
CA SER A 417 -20.63 36.15 -11.12
C SER A 417 -20.06 35.54 -12.40
N VAL A 418 -19.64 34.26 -12.39
CA VAL A 418 -19.03 33.60 -13.55
C VAL A 418 -20.00 32.75 -14.38
N LEU A 419 -21.17 32.39 -13.84
CA LEU A 419 -22.17 31.57 -14.55
C LEU A 419 -22.63 32.16 -15.89
N PRO A 420 -22.89 33.48 -16.01
CA PRO A 420 -23.26 34.06 -17.31
C PRO A 420 -22.18 33.90 -18.39
N GLN A 421 -20.91 34.05 -18.01
CA GLN A 421 -19.79 33.91 -18.91
C GLN A 421 -19.64 32.45 -19.39
N LEU A 422 -19.75 31.47 -18.48
CA LEU A 422 -19.70 30.05 -18.82
C LEU A 422 -20.83 29.64 -19.78
N HIS A 423 -22.02 30.14 -19.57
CA HIS A 423 -23.14 29.89 -20.49
C HIS A 423 -22.85 30.49 -21.90
N HIS A 424 -22.21 31.66 -21.96
CA HIS A 424 -21.79 32.27 -23.22
C HIS A 424 -20.70 31.41 -23.90
N HIS A 425 -19.68 30.98 -23.19
CA HIS A 425 -18.61 30.12 -23.71
C HIS A 425 -19.14 28.83 -24.31
N GLN A 426 -20.12 28.18 -23.68
CA GLN A 426 -20.74 26.97 -24.23
C GLN A 426 -21.47 27.22 -25.56
N LYS A 427 -22.16 28.35 -25.68
CA LYS A 427 -22.80 28.73 -26.96
C LYS A 427 -21.77 28.98 -28.06
N GLU A 428 -20.69 29.68 -27.71
CA GLU A 428 -19.60 29.97 -28.63
C GLU A 428 -18.90 28.70 -29.12
N LEU A 429 -18.55 27.78 -28.19
CA LEU A 429 -17.96 26.48 -28.53
C LEU A 429 -18.85 25.64 -29.45
N ARG A 430 -20.18 25.64 -29.22
CA ARG A 430 -21.13 24.95 -30.09
C ARG A 430 -21.14 25.55 -31.51
N SER A 431 -20.98 26.87 -31.65
CA SER A 431 -20.97 27.55 -32.94
C SER A 431 -19.71 27.25 -33.77
N LEU A 432 -18.58 26.91 -33.12
CA LEU A 432 -17.31 26.59 -33.80
C LEU A 432 -17.28 25.17 -34.42
N GLY A 433 -18.20 24.30 -34.04
CA GLY A 433 -18.36 22.97 -34.59
C GLY A 433 -17.11 22.08 -34.50
N LEU A 434 -16.91 21.21 -35.50
CA LEU A 434 -15.81 20.23 -35.51
C LEU A 434 -14.40 20.83 -35.50
N LYS A 435 -14.26 22.09 -35.97
CA LYS A 435 -12.94 22.76 -35.99
C LYS A 435 -12.36 23.00 -34.61
N ALA A 436 -13.21 23.07 -33.60
CA ALA A 436 -12.82 23.35 -32.22
C ALA A 436 -12.97 22.15 -31.28
N ILE A 437 -13.18 20.94 -31.79
CA ILE A 437 -13.51 19.76 -30.97
C ILE A 437 -12.48 19.51 -29.86
N TYR A 438 -11.18 19.62 -30.15
CA TYR A 438 -10.12 19.42 -29.16
C TYR A 438 -10.13 20.50 -28.05
N ALA A 439 -10.32 21.76 -28.47
CA ALA A 439 -10.42 22.88 -27.55
C ALA A 439 -11.69 22.76 -26.70
N LYS A 440 -12.79 22.30 -27.26
CA LYS A 440 -14.05 22.06 -26.55
C LYS A 440 -13.87 21.01 -25.46
N ASP A 441 -13.30 19.86 -25.81
CA ASP A 441 -13.11 18.75 -24.86
C ASP A 441 -12.21 19.17 -23.69
N ASP A 442 -11.13 19.92 -23.96
CA ASP A 442 -10.22 20.42 -22.93
C ASP A 442 -10.88 21.52 -22.06
N ILE A 443 -11.65 22.44 -22.66
CA ILE A 443 -12.39 23.47 -21.90
C ILE A 443 -13.51 22.84 -21.07
N ASP A 444 -14.25 21.88 -21.61
CA ASP A 444 -15.28 21.15 -20.88
C ASP A 444 -14.66 20.40 -19.68
N GLN A 445 -13.49 19.78 -19.86
CA GLN A 445 -12.75 19.14 -18.77
C GLN A 445 -12.34 20.15 -17.70
N GLN A 446 -11.81 21.31 -18.07
CA GLN A 446 -11.45 22.39 -17.15
C GLN A 446 -12.67 22.87 -16.35
N VAL A 447 -13.78 23.16 -17.03
CA VAL A 447 -15.02 23.64 -16.39
C VAL A 447 -15.59 22.57 -15.45
N ASN A 448 -15.64 21.31 -15.90
CA ASN A 448 -16.12 20.20 -15.08
C ASN A 448 -15.26 20.02 -13.83
N TRP A 449 -13.95 20.19 -13.92
CA TRP A 449 -13.07 20.13 -12.74
C TRP A 449 -13.33 21.30 -11.78
N LEU A 450 -13.32 22.55 -12.28
CA LEU A 450 -13.52 23.76 -11.46
C LEU A 450 -14.86 23.73 -10.72
N PHE A 451 -15.92 23.26 -11.35
CA PHE A 451 -17.27 23.27 -10.78
C PHE A 451 -17.75 21.91 -10.27
N SER A 452 -16.87 20.90 -10.17
CA SER A 452 -17.20 19.64 -9.51
C SER A 452 -17.52 19.88 -8.04
N VAL A 453 -18.39 19.05 -7.46
CA VAL A 453 -18.71 19.10 -6.02
C VAL A 453 -17.42 18.99 -5.19
N LYS A 454 -16.50 18.11 -5.58
CA LYS A 454 -15.21 17.93 -4.91
C LYS A 454 -14.39 19.22 -4.92
N THR A 455 -14.24 19.86 -6.07
CA THR A 455 -13.45 21.08 -6.20
C THR A 455 -14.07 22.22 -5.42
N LEU A 456 -15.36 22.47 -5.59
CA LEU A 456 -16.05 23.57 -4.88
C LEU A 456 -16.04 23.40 -3.36
N SER A 457 -16.19 22.15 -2.86
CA SER A 457 -16.21 21.89 -1.41
C SER A 457 -14.84 22.06 -0.75
N THR A 458 -13.75 21.97 -1.52
CA THR A 458 -12.37 22.03 -1.00
C THR A 458 -11.58 23.26 -1.42
N ALA A 459 -12.06 24.02 -2.43
CA ALA A 459 -11.36 25.18 -2.98
C ALA A 459 -11.07 26.28 -1.95
N GLY A 460 -12.01 26.51 -1.01
CA GLY A 460 -11.95 27.64 -0.08
C GLY A 460 -12.07 28.99 -0.77
N SER A 461 -12.26 30.05 0.00
CA SER A 461 -12.46 31.41 -0.54
C SER A 461 -11.27 31.94 -1.34
N GLU A 462 -10.06 31.50 -1.00
CA GLU A 462 -8.83 31.98 -1.68
C GLU A 462 -8.76 31.53 -3.14
N ASN A 463 -9.03 30.25 -3.42
CA ASN A 463 -9.03 29.73 -4.79
C ASN A 463 -10.29 30.16 -5.54
N LEU A 464 -11.46 30.18 -4.90
CA LEU A 464 -12.69 30.67 -5.52
C LEU A 464 -12.57 32.12 -6.03
N ARG A 465 -11.84 33.00 -5.34
CA ARG A 465 -11.57 34.38 -5.82
C ARG A 465 -10.82 34.42 -7.16
N GLN A 466 -10.20 33.32 -7.59
CA GLN A 466 -9.52 33.22 -8.88
C GLN A 466 -10.47 32.84 -10.04
N TYR A 467 -11.68 32.32 -9.74
CA TYR A 467 -12.64 31.86 -10.74
C TYR A 467 -12.95 32.91 -11.83
N PRO A 468 -13.23 34.19 -11.49
CA PRO A 468 -13.48 35.21 -12.52
C PRO A 468 -12.31 35.31 -13.53
N ARG A 469 -11.06 35.27 -13.03
CA ARG A 469 -9.87 35.36 -13.88
C ARG A 469 -9.67 34.09 -14.72
N LEU A 470 -9.89 32.90 -14.13
CA LEU A 470 -9.77 31.63 -14.83
C LEU A 470 -10.82 31.49 -15.93
N VAL A 471 -12.08 31.87 -15.65
CA VAL A 471 -13.17 31.87 -16.63
C VAL A 471 -12.93 32.91 -17.74
N GLN A 472 -12.40 34.09 -17.38
CA GLN A 472 -11.97 35.07 -18.38
C GLN A 472 -10.83 34.54 -19.26
N GLY A 473 -9.95 33.68 -18.73
CA GLY A 473 -8.91 32.99 -19.47
C GLY A 473 -9.48 32.10 -20.59
N ILE A 474 -10.61 31.42 -20.32
CA ILE A 474 -11.34 30.66 -21.35
C ILE A 474 -11.85 31.59 -22.46
N GLN A 475 -12.41 32.75 -22.10
CA GLN A 475 -12.89 33.72 -23.11
C GLN A 475 -11.75 34.19 -24.00
N VAL A 476 -10.63 34.60 -23.43
CA VAL A 476 -9.43 35.05 -24.17
C VAL A 476 -8.92 33.96 -25.12
N ARG A 477 -8.97 32.69 -24.69
CA ARG A 477 -8.61 31.53 -25.54
C ARG A 477 -9.58 31.39 -26.71
N LEU A 478 -10.90 31.45 -26.47
CA LEU A 478 -11.93 31.33 -27.51
C LEU A 478 -11.79 32.42 -28.59
N GLU A 479 -11.55 33.66 -28.19
CA GLU A 479 -11.33 34.79 -29.13
C GLU A 479 -10.16 34.55 -30.10
N LYS A 480 -9.12 33.82 -29.66
CA LYS A 480 -7.92 33.52 -30.46
C LYS A 480 -8.01 32.17 -31.19
N LEU A 481 -8.92 31.30 -30.78
CA LEU A 481 -8.95 29.90 -31.18
C LEU A 481 -8.99 29.72 -32.71
N VAL A 482 -9.88 30.42 -33.39
CA VAL A 482 -10.06 30.29 -34.86
C VAL A 482 -8.79 30.67 -35.62
N SER A 483 -8.07 31.69 -35.15
CA SER A 483 -6.84 32.16 -35.78
C SER A 483 -5.58 31.38 -35.40
N GLN A 484 -5.60 30.62 -34.30
CA GLN A 484 -4.42 29.98 -33.72
C GLN A 484 -4.64 28.50 -33.37
N ILE A 485 -5.41 27.75 -34.17
CA ILE A 485 -5.77 26.34 -33.89
C ILE A 485 -4.53 25.44 -33.67
N ALA A 486 -3.48 25.59 -34.48
CA ALA A 486 -2.26 24.80 -34.32
C ALA A 486 -1.58 25.06 -32.99
N ARG A 487 -1.42 26.33 -32.62
CA ARG A 487 -0.85 26.71 -31.32
C ARG A 487 -1.69 26.23 -30.14
N ASP A 488 -3.02 26.29 -30.24
CA ASP A 488 -3.92 25.79 -29.20
C ASP A 488 -3.71 24.28 -28.97
N ARG A 489 -3.57 23.50 -30.07
CA ARG A 489 -3.25 22.06 -29.98
C ARG A 489 -1.91 21.80 -29.31
N ASP A 490 -0.88 22.55 -29.64
CA ASP A 490 0.45 22.41 -29.03
C ASP A 490 0.38 22.72 -27.53
N CYS A 491 -0.37 23.74 -27.13
CA CYS A 491 -0.61 24.06 -25.72
C CYS A 491 -1.38 22.96 -24.97
N ILE A 492 -2.39 22.35 -25.61
CA ILE A 492 -3.11 21.19 -25.05
C ILE A 492 -2.14 20.01 -24.88
N GLY A 493 -1.27 19.74 -25.87
CA GLY A 493 -0.24 18.70 -25.79
C GLY A 493 0.64 18.85 -24.55
N GLN A 494 1.12 20.07 -24.27
CA GLN A 494 1.91 20.37 -23.06
C GLN A 494 1.15 20.13 -21.75
N LEU A 495 -0.17 20.31 -21.73
CA LEU A 495 -1.01 20.03 -20.57
C LEU A 495 -1.23 18.53 -20.38
N MET A 496 -1.41 17.77 -21.47
CA MET A 496 -1.64 16.33 -21.42
C MET A 496 -0.49 15.57 -20.75
N ASP A 497 0.76 16.05 -20.90
CA ASP A 497 1.94 15.51 -20.21
C ASP A 497 1.77 15.44 -18.68
N PHE A 498 0.89 16.26 -18.13
CA PHE A 498 0.58 16.30 -16.70
C PHE A 498 -0.76 15.64 -16.34
N TYR A 499 -1.76 15.70 -17.23
CA TYR A 499 -3.07 15.09 -16.96
C TYR A 499 -3.07 13.56 -17.06
N GLU A 500 -2.29 12.98 -18.00
CA GLU A 500 -2.17 11.52 -18.10
C GLU A 500 -1.61 10.88 -16.81
N PRO A 501 -0.52 11.39 -16.22
CA PRO A 501 -0.07 10.91 -14.90
C PRO A 501 -1.08 11.11 -13.78
N LEU A 502 -1.82 12.21 -13.76
CA LEU A 502 -2.88 12.44 -12.75
C LEU A 502 -4.01 11.41 -12.87
N LYS A 503 -4.42 11.04 -14.10
CA LYS A 503 -5.42 10.00 -14.31
C LYS A 503 -4.96 8.62 -13.82
N SER A 504 -3.67 8.33 -13.92
CA SER A 504 -3.12 7.02 -13.50
C SER A 504 -3.23 6.77 -12.00
N ILE A 505 -3.37 7.84 -11.21
CA ILE A 505 -3.54 7.76 -9.75
C ILE A 505 -4.99 7.97 -9.30
N GLU A 506 -5.91 8.18 -10.24
CA GLU A 506 -7.33 8.36 -9.93
C GLU A 506 -7.91 7.07 -9.33
N GLY A 507 -8.61 7.19 -8.21
CA GLY A 507 -9.19 6.06 -7.49
C GLY A 507 -8.24 5.36 -6.51
N GLN A 508 -6.96 5.73 -6.45
CA GLN A 508 -6.05 5.25 -5.41
C GLN A 508 -6.42 5.83 -4.03
N ARG A 509 -6.20 5.05 -2.98
CA ARG A 509 -6.32 5.54 -1.60
C ARG A 509 -5.07 6.33 -1.24
N LEU A 510 -5.23 7.63 -1.15
CA LEU A 510 -4.14 8.56 -0.84
C LEU A 510 -4.25 9.07 0.60
N THR A 511 -3.12 9.39 1.20
CA THR A 511 -3.09 10.12 2.46
C THR A 511 -3.66 11.52 2.28
N TYR A 512 -4.11 12.16 3.36
CA TYR A 512 -4.61 13.52 3.29
C TYR A 512 -3.55 14.50 2.73
N GLU A 513 -2.31 14.38 3.19
CA GLU A 513 -1.19 15.24 2.77
C GLU A 513 -0.88 15.09 1.28
N LEU A 514 -0.97 13.86 0.77
CA LEU A 514 -0.74 13.55 -0.63
C LEU A 514 -1.89 14.06 -1.51
N GLU A 515 -3.13 13.92 -1.05
CA GLU A 515 -4.29 14.53 -1.71
C GLU A 515 -4.17 16.06 -1.78
N GLN A 516 -3.71 16.70 -0.69
CA GLN A 516 -3.46 18.15 -0.70
C GLN A 516 -2.35 18.53 -1.69
N ALA A 517 -1.26 17.78 -1.74
CA ALA A 517 -0.17 18.02 -2.69
C ALA A 517 -0.63 17.90 -4.16
N ILE A 518 -1.46 16.90 -4.46
CA ILE A 518 -2.07 16.72 -5.79
C ILE A 518 -3.06 17.85 -6.08
N TRP A 519 -3.83 18.25 -5.10
CA TRP A 519 -4.77 19.36 -5.19
C TRP A 519 -4.06 20.68 -5.50
N ASP A 520 -2.99 20.99 -4.78
CA ASP A 520 -2.16 22.16 -5.05
C ASP A 520 -1.54 22.11 -6.45
N PHE A 521 -1.14 20.93 -6.90
CA PHE A 521 -0.62 20.73 -8.25
C PHE A 521 -1.67 20.97 -9.34
N GLN A 522 -2.92 20.55 -9.13
CA GLN A 522 -4.03 20.84 -10.05
C GLN A 522 -4.30 22.34 -10.16
N TRP A 523 -4.22 23.10 -9.04
CA TRP A 523 -4.29 24.57 -9.07
C TRP A 523 -3.11 25.20 -9.83
N LEU A 524 -1.91 24.65 -9.72
CA LEU A 524 -0.77 25.10 -10.54
C LEU A 524 -0.99 24.83 -12.03
N LEU A 525 -1.68 23.76 -12.41
CA LEU A 525 -2.07 23.53 -13.81
C LEU A 525 -3.06 24.56 -14.31
N GLU A 526 -3.99 25.04 -13.50
CA GLU A 526 -4.88 26.15 -13.86
C GLU A 526 -4.09 27.45 -14.08
N GLU A 527 -3.09 27.74 -13.27
CA GLU A 527 -2.18 28.86 -13.50
C GLU A 527 -1.35 28.67 -14.78
N TYR A 528 -0.94 27.43 -15.07
CA TYR A 528 -0.22 27.13 -16.30
C TYR A 528 -1.11 27.32 -17.54
N ARG A 529 -2.40 26.96 -17.47
CA ARG A 529 -3.38 27.29 -18.53
C ARG A 529 -3.44 28.80 -18.80
N VAL A 530 -3.50 29.64 -17.76
CA VAL A 530 -3.46 31.09 -17.92
C VAL A 530 -2.18 31.53 -18.63
N SER A 531 -1.02 30.94 -18.29
CA SER A 531 0.25 31.28 -18.93
C SER A 531 0.33 30.87 -20.41
N LEU A 532 -0.36 29.79 -20.82
CA LEU A 532 -0.37 29.29 -22.18
C LEU A 532 -1.36 30.06 -23.08
N PHE A 533 -2.60 30.23 -22.61
CA PHE A 533 -3.71 30.71 -23.42
C PHE A 533 -4.05 32.20 -23.21
N ALA A 534 -3.78 32.74 -22.02
CA ALA A 534 -4.25 34.07 -21.60
C ALA A 534 -3.18 34.88 -20.85
N GLN A 535 -1.96 34.99 -21.37
CA GLN A 535 -0.79 35.61 -20.74
C GLN A 535 -1.04 37.03 -20.22
N GLN A 536 -1.94 37.81 -20.88
CA GLN A 536 -2.30 39.15 -20.47
C GLN A 536 -2.97 39.21 -19.09
N LEU A 537 -3.59 38.12 -18.61
CA LEU A 537 -4.24 38.06 -17.31
C LEU A 537 -3.23 37.83 -16.16
N LYS A 538 -1.99 37.53 -16.47
CA LYS A 538 -0.91 37.18 -15.55
C LYS A 538 -1.27 35.99 -14.64
N THR A 539 -0.29 35.25 -14.21
CA THR A 539 -0.44 34.17 -13.26
C THR A 539 -0.30 34.66 -11.83
N ARG A 540 -1.04 34.06 -10.90
CA ARG A 540 -0.94 34.36 -9.47
C ARG A 540 0.43 34.00 -8.90
N VAL A 541 0.99 32.90 -9.38
CA VAL A 541 2.31 32.39 -8.98
C VAL A 541 3.16 32.12 -10.20
N PRO A 542 4.49 32.20 -10.10
CA PRO A 542 5.36 31.84 -11.19
C PRO A 542 5.23 30.37 -11.55
N VAL A 543 4.78 30.07 -12.77
CA VAL A 543 4.57 28.72 -13.30
C VAL A 543 5.32 28.52 -14.61
N SER A 544 5.85 27.32 -14.82
CA SER A 544 6.48 26.88 -16.08
C SER A 544 6.51 25.37 -16.13
N GLU A 545 6.63 24.80 -17.32
CA GLU A 545 6.75 23.35 -17.53
C GLU A 545 7.84 22.72 -16.64
N LYS A 546 9.02 23.34 -16.57
CA LYS A 546 10.13 22.86 -15.71
C LYS A 546 9.75 22.81 -14.22
N ARG A 547 9.01 23.81 -13.73
CA ARG A 547 8.55 23.84 -12.33
C ARG A 547 7.48 22.80 -12.07
N LEU A 548 6.56 22.60 -13.00
CA LEU A 548 5.54 21.57 -12.92
C LEU A 548 6.16 20.16 -12.93
N LYS A 549 7.09 19.88 -13.82
CA LYS A 549 7.82 18.60 -13.86
C LYS A 549 8.54 18.32 -12.54
N LYS A 550 9.21 19.34 -11.97
CA LYS A 550 9.85 19.19 -10.66
C LYS A 550 8.83 18.89 -9.56
N ARG A 551 7.71 19.63 -9.51
CA ARG A 551 6.68 19.43 -8.48
C ARG A 551 6.00 18.07 -8.63
N TRP A 552 5.78 17.62 -9.86
CA TRP A 552 5.23 16.29 -10.12
C TRP A 552 6.17 15.16 -9.65
N LEU A 553 7.47 15.30 -9.86
CA LEU A 553 8.44 14.32 -9.35
C LEU A 553 8.40 14.22 -7.81
N GLU A 554 8.30 15.34 -7.10
CA GLU A 554 8.15 15.36 -5.63
C GLU A 554 6.86 14.62 -5.19
N ILE A 555 5.74 14.83 -5.89
CA ILE A 555 4.47 14.13 -5.64
C ILE A 555 4.62 12.64 -5.96
N HIS A 556 5.20 12.30 -7.09
CA HIS A 556 5.39 10.92 -7.52
C HIS A 556 6.29 10.12 -6.55
N ASP A 557 7.35 10.74 -6.03
CA ASP A 557 8.17 10.13 -4.99
C ASP A 557 7.38 9.92 -3.68
N SER A 558 6.50 10.86 -3.35
CA SER A 558 5.61 10.73 -2.19
C SER A 558 4.52 9.67 -2.40
N LEU A 559 3.98 9.54 -3.63
CA LEU A 559 3.04 8.47 -4.00
C LEU A 559 3.64 7.08 -3.77
N ARG A 560 4.90 6.89 -4.14
CA ARG A 560 5.61 5.63 -3.91
C ARG A 560 5.80 5.30 -2.44
N ARG A 561 5.90 6.32 -1.57
CA ARG A 561 6.15 6.15 -0.12
C ARG A 561 4.88 6.04 0.71
N TYR A 562 3.82 6.74 0.33
CA TYR A 562 2.66 7.02 1.19
C TYR A 562 1.31 6.75 0.53
N SER A 563 1.25 6.03 -0.59
CA SER A 563 -0.04 5.55 -1.11
C SER A 563 -0.61 4.51 -0.16
N ILE A 564 -1.86 4.69 0.27
CA ILE A 564 -2.56 3.74 1.16
C ILE A 564 -2.75 2.38 0.48
N ASP A 565 -2.81 2.34 -0.86
CA ASP A 565 -2.98 1.12 -1.65
C ASP A 565 -1.64 0.50 -2.10
N GLY A 566 -0.52 1.18 -1.85
CA GLY A 566 0.83 0.76 -2.25
C GLY A 566 1.87 0.89 -1.15
N ALA A 567 1.45 1.16 0.08
CA ALA A 567 2.31 1.20 1.26
C ALA A 567 2.42 -0.20 1.88
#